data_af1c89f2624bf75b627d96eb6992baa4
#
_entry.id   af1c89f2624bf75b627d96eb6992baa4
#
_cell.length_a   1.000
_cell.length_b   1.000
_cell.length_c   1.000
_cell.angle_alpha   90.00
_cell.angle_beta   90.00
_cell.angle_gamma   90.00
#
_symmetry.space_group_name_H-M   'P 1'
#
loop_
_entity.id
_entity.type
_entity.pdbx_description
1 polymer ?
#
loop_
_entity_poly.entity_id
_entity_poly.type
_entity_poly.pdbx_seq_one_letter_code
_entity_poly.pdbx_strand_id
1 'polypeptide(L)'
;HSGQDQLALNYGNATLYPLIAMLEAYGEKTSLRNRELRLLEIFFNSPKIIFSKEQLTDRLFSISEEVTDNAIEVYVGRVRKKLHNTNLKIETVRGIGYRLQVND
;
A
#
# COMPACT_ATOMS: atom_id res chain seq x y z
N HIS A 1 -3.05 -13.37 24.74
CA HIS A 1 -2.98 -12.88 24.08
C HIS A 1 -2.63 -12.66 23.32
N SER A 2 -2.86 -13.19 23.49
CA SER A 2 -2.38 -13.13 22.40
C SER A 2 -2.12 -11.99 21.48
N GLY A 3 -1.22 -11.30 21.49
CA GLY A 3 -0.99 -10.13 20.73
C GLY A 3 -0.44 -10.37 19.34
N GLN A 4 -0.08 -11.55 19.00
CA GLN A 4 0.61 -11.80 17.75
C GLN A 4 -0.30 -11.65 16.52
N ASP A 5 -1.58 -11.84 16.70
CA ASP A 5 -2.49 -11.63 15.59
C ASP A 5 -2.91 -10.18 15.50
N GLN A 6 -2.28 -9.34 16.31
CA GLN A 6 -2.59 -7.93 16.35
C GLN A 6 -1.71 -7.10 15.44
N LEU A 7 -0.97 -7.73 14.55
CA LEU A 7 -0.17 -6.98 13.62
C LEU A 7 -1.07 -6.36 12.57
N ALA A 8 -1.82 -5.36 13.01
CA ALA A 8 -2.74 -4.64 12.14
C ALA A 8 -2.30 -3.19 12.08
N LEU A 9 -2.34 -2.64 10.88
CA LEU A 9 -1.94 -1.26 10.65
C LEU A 9 -3.18 -0.45 10.32
N ASN A 10 -3.34 0.68 10.96
CA ASN A 10 -4.53 1.52 10.78
C ASN A 10 -4.15 2.85 10.19
N TYR A 11 -4.92 3.30 9.21
CA TYR A 11 -4.80 4.64 8.68
C TYR A 11 -6.13 5.03 8.05
N GLY A 12 -6.61 6.25 8.37
CA GLY A 12 -7.93 6.64 7.93
C GLY A 12 -8.98 5.68 8.47
N ASN A 13 -9.89 5.26 7.61
CA ASN A 13 -10.92 4.30 8.00
C ASN A 13 -10.56 2.86 7.61
N ALA A 14 -9.31 2.62 7.25
CA ALA A 14 -8.89 1.31 6.76
C ALA A 14 -7.93 0.64 7.72
N THR A 15 -7.99 -0.68 7.77
CA THR A 15 -7.10 -1.51 8.56
C THR A 15 -6.44 -2.51 7.63
N LEU A 16 -5.12 -2.57 7.69
CA LEU A 16 -4.35 -3.53 6.90
C LEU A 16 -3.91 -4.67 7.82
N TYR A 17 -4.19 -5.89 7.39
CA TYR A 17 -3.79 -7.10 8.12
C TYR A 17 -2.72 -7.82 7.32
N PRO A 18 -1.43 -7.52 7.57
CA PRO A 18 -0.36 -8.09 6.74
C PRO A 18 -0.26 -9.62 6.80
N LEU A 19 -0.58 -10.19 7.94
CA LEU A 19 -0.39 -11.64 8.11
C LEU A 19 -1.40 -12.45 7.30
N ILE A 20 -2.54 -11.87 6.95
CA ILE A 20 -3.54 -12.56 6.16
C ILE A 20 -3.80 -11.86 4.82
N ALA A 21 -2.98 -10.84 4.49
CA ALA A 21 -3.05 -10.12 3.22
C ALA A 21 -4.45 -9.59 2.93
N MET A 22 -5.01 -8.89 3.91
CA MET A 22 -6.35 -8.34 3.81
C MET A 22 -6.37 -6.86 4.14
N LEU A 23 -7.26 -6.14 3.48
CA LEU A 23 -7.54 -4.74 3.79
C LEU A 23 -9.01 -4.63 4.16
N GLU A 24 -9.30 -3.97 5.26
CA GLU A 24 -10.68 -3.86 5.75
C GLU A 24 -11.11 -2.41 5.87
N ALA A 25 -12.31 -2.10 5.41
CA ALA A 25 -12.94 -0.80 5.59
C ALA A 25 -14.45 -1.01 5.57
N TYR A 26 -15.15 -0.32 6.46
CA TYR A 26 -16.62 -0.39 6.54
C TYR A 26 -17.14 -1.82 6.67
N GLY A 27 -16.39 -2.68 7.38
CA GLY A 27 -16.79 -4.05 7.57
C GLY A 27 -16.53 -4.97 6.39
N GLU A 28 -15.99 -4.46 5.30
CA GLU A 28 -15.68 -5.26 4.12
C GLU A 28 -14.19 -5.54 4.04
N LYS A 29 -13.85 -6.77 3.74
CA LYS A 29 -12.45 -7.17 3.58
C LYS A 29 -12.14 -7.40 2.12
N THR A 30 -10.98 -6.92 1.71
CA THR A 30 -10.50 -7.09 0.34
C THR A 30 -9.18 -7.85 0.40
N SER A 31 -9.06 -8.93 -0.36
CA SER A 31 -7.81 -9.68 -0.37
C SER A 31 -6.78 -8.98 -1.26
N LEU A 32 -5.52 -9.13 -0.89
CA LEU A 32 -4.41 -8.46 -1.56
C LEU A 32 -3.43 -9.48 -2.10
N ARG A 33 -2.86 -9.18 -3.25
CA ARG A 33 -1.76 -9.97 -3.77
C ARG A 33 -0.46 -9.51 -3.12
N ASN A 34 0.58 -10.32 -3.24
CA ASN A 34 1.82 -10.09 -2.52
C ASN A 34 2.38 -8.67 -2.69
N ARG A 35 2.49 -8.21 -3.94
CA ARG A 35 3.08 -6.89 -4.18
C ARG A 35 2.14 -5.75 -3.78
N GLU A 36 0.83 -5.99 -3.87
CA GLU A 36 -0.15 -5.01 -3.39
C GLU A 36 -0.03 -4.86 -1.88
N LEU A 37 0.09 -6.00 -1.18
CA LEU A 37 0.26 -5.97 0.26
C LEU A 37 1.54 -5.24 0.65
N ARG A 38 2.64 -5.56 -0.02
CA ARG A 38 3.93 -4.92 0.29
C ARG A 38 3.86 -3.42 0.09
N LEU A 39 3.24 -2.99 -1.00
CA LEU A 39 3.12 -1.56 -1.27
C LEU A 39 2.29 -0.87 -0.19
N LEU A 40 1.18 -1.48 0.19
CA LEU A 40 0.35 -0.92 1.26
C LEU A 40 1.07 -0.91 2.61
N GLU A 41 1.87 -1.95 2.90
CA GLU A 41 2.65 -1.95 4.13
C GLU A 41 3.61 -0.77 4.19
N ILE A 42 4.28 -0.48 3.08
CA ILE A 42 5.21 0.65 3.02
C ILE A 42 4.47 1.93 3.38
N PHE A 43 3.32 2.15 2.76
CA PHE A 43 2.57 3.38 2.98
C PHE A 43 1.91 3.44 4.35
N PHE A 44 1.38 2.32 4.84
CA PHE A 44 0.72 2.31 6.14
C PHE A 44 1.72 2.53 7.29
N ASN A 45 2.95 2.05 7.11
CA ASN A 45 3.98 2.25 8.13
C ASN A 45 4.53 3.68 8.12
N SER A 46 4.35 4.40 7.02
CA SER A 46 4.87 5.76 6.88
C SER A 46 3.83 6.63 6.21
N PRO A 47 2.70 6.91 6.89
CA PRO A 47 1.63 7.70 6.26
C PRO A 47 2.11 9.11 5.96
N LYS A 48 1.65 9.66 4.85
CA LYS A 48 1.95 11.02 4.40
C LYS A 48 3.40 11.20 3.92
N ILE A 49 4.23 10.18 4.01
CA ILE A 49 5.60 10.25 3.50
C ILE A 49 5.56 10.00 2.00
N ILE A 50 6.33 10.78 1.26
CA ILE A 50 6.44 10.62 -0.18
C ILE A 50 7.55 9.62 -0.48
N PHE A 51 7.21 8.59 -1.26
CA PHE A 51 8.21 7.61 -1.71
C PHE A 51 8.40 7.76 -3.20
N SER A 52 9.66 7.86 -3.63
CA SER A 52 9.96 7.91 -5.05
C SER A 52 9.74 6.55 -5.69
N LYS A 53 9.61 6.53 -7.03
CA LYS A 53 9.51 5.27 -7.76
C LYS A 53 10.71 4.38 -7.48
N GLU A 54 11.89 4.98 -7.38
CA GLU A 54 13.11 4.21 -7.10
C GLU A 54 13.06 3.56 -5.73
N GLN A 55 12.60 4.32 -4.72
CA GLN A 55 12.47 3.77 -3.38
C GLN A 55 11.47 2.62 -3.34
N LEU A 56 10.35 2.77 -4.04
CA LEU A 56 9.35 1.72 -4.07
C LEU A 56 9.86 0.50 -4.84
N THR A 57 10.57 0.71 -5.93
CA THR A 57 11.15 -0.39 -6.69
C THR A 57 12.11 -1.19 -5.82
N ASP A 58 12.98 -0.48 -5.08
CA ASP A 58 13.95 -1.15 -4.22
C ASP A 58 13.30 -1.98 -3.13
N ARG A 59 12.15 -1.55 -2.66
CA ARG A 59 11.45 -2.26 -1.58
C ARG A 59 10.55 -3.38 -2.08
N LEU A 60 10.06 -3.28 -3.31
CA LEU A 60 9.12 -4.25 -3.84
C LEU A 60 9.79 -5.36 -4.62
N PHE A 61 10.96 -5.11 -5.17
CA PHE A 61 11.63 -6.06 -6.06
C PHE A 61 13.04 -6.34 -5.58
N SER A 62 13.49 -7.56 -5.81
CA SER A 62 14.87 -7.91 -5.48
C SER A 62 15.79 -7.40 -6.59
N ILE A 63 17.09 -7.31 -6.27
CA ILE A 63 18.09 -6.84 -7.22
C ILE A 63 18.12 -7.69 -8.48
N SER A 64 17.86 -9.00 -8.32
CA SER A 64 17.97 -9.93 -9.45
C SER A 64 16.73 -9.96 -10.33
N GLU A 65 15.64 -9.28 -9.92
CA GLU A 65 14.43 -9.29 -10.72
C GLU A 65 14.50 -8.25 -11.82
N GLU A 66 13.99 -8.62 -12.99
CA GLU A 66 13.81 -7.65 -14.07
C GLU A 66 12.53 -6.86 -13.83
N VAL A 67 12.66 -5.56 -13.80
CA VAL A 67 11.55 -4.68 -13.51
C VAL A 67 11.35 -3.72 -14.68
N THR A 68 10.13 -3.67 -15.20
CA THR A 68 9.83 -2.74 -16.29
C THR A 68 9.73 -1.31 -15.74
N ASP A 69 9.92 -0.33 -16.61
CA ASP A 69 9.92 1.07 -16.20
C ASP A 69 8.59 1.49 -15.57
N ASN A 70 7.48 0.87 -15.99
CA ASN A 70 6.16 1.26 -15.49
C ASN A 70 5.63 0.31 -14.42
N ALA A 71 6.47 -0.55 -13.84
CA ALA A 71 6.00 -1.52 -12.87
C ALA A 71 5.34 -0.85 -11.66
N ILE A 72 5.94 0.23 -11.17
CA ILE A 72 5.39 0.91 -10.01
C ILE A 72 4.02 1.50 -10.33
N GLU A 73 3.88 2.13 -11.50
CA GLU A 73 2.58 2.67 -11.89
C GLU A 73 1.51 1.59 -11.98
N VAL A 74 1.89 0.40 -12.45
CA VAL A 74 0.95 -0.71 -12.53
C VAL A 74 0.47 -1.12 -11.13
N TYR A 75 1.40 -1.27 -10.20
CA TYR A 75 1.02 -1.69 -8.85
C TYR A 75 0.29 -0.60 -8.09
N VAL A 76 0.67 0.66 -8.28
CA VAL A 76 -0.08 1.77 -7.71
C VAL A 76 -1.51 1.75 -8.23
N GLY A 77 -1.68 1.51 -9.53
CA GLY A 77 -3.02 1.43 -10.11
C GLY A 77 -3.85 0.31 -9.52
N ARG A 78 -3.24 -0.85 -9.30
CA ARG A 78 -3.94 -1.99 -8.69
C ARG A 78 -4.33 -1.69 -7.25
N VAL A 79 -3.43 -1.08 -6.50
CA VAL A 79 -3.71 -0.72 -5.10
C VAL A 79 -4.80 0.34 -5.04
N ARG A 80 -4.79 1.30 -5.95
CA ARG A 80 -5.86 2.30 -6.00
C ARG A 80 -7.22 1.66 -6.15
N LYS A 81 -7.32 0.61 -6.95
CA LYS A 81 -8.59 -0.10 -7.09
C LYS A 81 -9.00 -0.79 -5.78
N LYS A 82 -8.03 -1.31 -5.04
CA LYS A 82 -8.33 -1.95 -3.76
C LYS A 82 -8.75 -0.94 -2.70
N LEU A 83 -8.38 0.32 -2.86
CA LEU A 83 -8.71 1.38 -1.91
C LEU A 83 -10.04 2.07 -2.22
N HIS A 84 -10.76 1.66 -3.24
CA HIS A 84 -11.89 2.43 -3.73
C HIS A 84 -13.01 2.60 -2.70
N ASN A 85 -13.16 1.66 -1.75
CA ASN A 85 -14.19 1.79 -0.72
C ASN A 85 -13.62 2.27 0.61
N THR A 86 -12.43 2.87 0.58
CA THR A 86 -11.84 3.46 1.77
C THR A 86 -11.80 4.98 1.60
N ASN A 87 -11.44 5.68 2.67
CA ASN A 87 -11.19 7.12 2.54
C ASN A 87 -9.73 7.44 2.29
N LEU A 88 -8.99 6.46 1.79
CA LEU A 88 -7.57 6.64 1.48
C LEU A 88 -7.36 6.81 -0.01
N LYS A 89 -6.32 7.52 -0.37
CA LYS A 89 -5.90 7.61 -1.76
C LYS A 89 -4.39 7.67 -1.84
N ILE A 90 -3.85 7.17 -2.96
CA ILE A 90 -2.44 7.32 -3.25
C ILE A 90 -2.30 8.50 -4.19
N GLU A 91 -1.70 9.56 -3.68
CA GLU A 91 -1.51 10.78 -4.45
C GLU A 91 -0.23 10.70 -5.24
N THR A 92 -0.27 11.08 -6.50
CA THR A 92 0.93 11.25 -7.30
C THR A 92 1.48 12.64 -7.03
N VAL A 93 2.69 12.70 -6.47
CA VAL A 93 3.36 13.98 -6.24
C VAL A 93 4.31 14.20 -7.40
N ARG A 94 3.96 15.10 -8.28
CA ARG A 94 4.59 15.28 -9.55
C ARG A 94 6.08 15.53 -9.42
N GLY A 95 6.88 14.71 -10.12
CA GLY A 95 8.33 14.85 -10.10
C GLY A 95 9.00 14.29 -8.87
N ILE A 96 8.23 13.79 -7.89
CA ILE A 96 8.80 13.30 -6.64
C ILE A 96 8.43 11.83 -6.40
N GLY A 97 7.14 11.50 -6.40
CA GLY A 97 6.73 10.13 -6.15
C GLY A 97 5.28 10.01 -5.75
N TYR A 98 5.02 9.13 -4.79
CA TYR A 98 3.68 8.81 -4.34
C TYR A 98 3.57 8.88 -2.83
N ARG A 99 2.40 9.19 -2.33
CA ARG A 99 2.14 9.11 -0.90
C ARG A 99 0.70 8.70 -0.65
N LEU A 100 0.49 8.06 0.50
CA LEU A 100 -0.84 7.68 0.93
C LEU A 100 -1.39 8.74 1.85
N GLN A 101 -2.61 9.18 1.61
CA GLN A 101 -3.22 10.17 2.49
C GLN A 101 -4.72 9.96 2.55
N VAL A 102 -5.32 10.56 3.57
CA VAL A 102 -6.75 10.48 3.75
C VAL A 102 -7.42 11.48 2.81
N ASN A 103 -8.44 11.01 2.13
CA ASN A 103 -9.18 11.82 1.19
C ASN A 103 -10.41 12.37 1.92
N ASP A 104 -10.37 13.63 2.26
CA ASP A 104 -11.48 14.27 2.99
C ASP A 104 -12.62 14.69 2.08
#